data_025bd3b2dd0f6eaa96b3fa6df5676cd4
#
_entry.id   025bd3b2dd0f6eaa96b3fa6df5676cd4
#
_cell.length_a   1.000
_cell.length_b   1.000
_cell.length_c   1.000
_cell.angle_alpha   90.00
_cell.angle_beta   90.00
_cell.angle_gamma   90.00
#
_symmetry.space_group_name_H-M   'P 1'
#
loop_
_entity.id
_entity.type
_entity.pdbx_description
1 polymer ?
#
loop_
_entity_poly.entity_id
_entity_poly.type
_entity_poly.pdbx_seq_one_letter_code
_entity_poly.pdbx_strand_id
1 'polypeptide(L)'
;MGMERYVQLLLLLTKKGVDFHEGGAYIDLEGRRYLFESECEIGDVVIYDGRVNHGVEEIDPMEPLDLSSFAGRHVALVTLFKHFTKDSEAEYKALMRSAPGAAS
;
A
#
# COMPACT_ATOMS: atom_id res chain seq x y z
N MET A 1 6.99 10.36 24.26
CA MET A 1 7.08 9.73 22.94
C MET A 1 5.74 9.82 22.24
N GLY A 2 5.73 10.26 21.01
CA GLY A 2 4.50 10.32 20.22
C GLY A 2 4.04 8.95 19.76
N MET A 3 2.77 8.85 19.43
CA MET A 3 2.21 7.67 18.79
C MET A 3 2.36 7.83 17.28
N GLU A 4 2.88 6.80 16.62
CA GLU A 4 3.00 6.79 15.18
C GLU A 4 1.84 6.02 14.57
N ARG A 5 1.25 6.62 13.55
CA ARG A 5 0.25 5.96 12.72
C ARG A 5 0.61 6.20 11.27
N TYR A 6 0.45 5.20 10.45
CA TYR A 6 0.63 5.35 9.02
C TYR A 6 -0.31 4.42 8.27
N VAL A 7 -0.68 4.89 7.10
CA VAL A 7 -1.58 4.20 6.20
C VAL A 7 -0.85 4.00 4.89
N GLN A 8 -0.92 2.80 4.36
CA GLN A 8 -0.37 2.45 3.07
C GLN A 8 -1.47 2.49 2.03
N LEU A 9 -1.20 3.18 0.91
CA LEU A 9 -2.06 3.18 -0.26
C LEU A 9 -1.28 2.59 -1.41
N LEU A 10 -1.80 1.51 -1.97
CA LEU A 10 -1.15 0.80 -3.06
C LEU A 10 -2.02 0.93 -4.31
N LEU A 11 -1.52 1.70 -5.29
CA LEU A 11 -2.18 1.83 -6.58
C LEU A 11 -1.63 0.76 -7.51
N LEU A 12 -2.50 -0.10 -8.01
CA LEU A 12 -2.11 -1.20 -8.87
C LEU A 12 -2.06 -0.74 -10.32
N LEU A 13 -0.89 -0.85 -10.92
CA LEU A 13 -0.63 -0.45 -12.31
C LEU A 13 -0.56 -1.66 -13.24
N THR A 14 -0.58 -2.85 -12.69
CA THR A 14 -0.56 -4.12 -13.43
C THR A 14 -1.57 -5.09 -12.84
N LYS A 15 -1.85 -6.16 -13.59
CA LYS A 15 -2.84 -7.16 -13.18
C LYS A 15 -2.17 -8.52 -13.00
N LYS A 16 -2.35 -9.10 -11.82
CA LYS A 16 -1.93 -10.48 -11.56
C LYS A 16 -2.76 -11.43 -12.41
N GLY A 17 -2.09 -12.38 -13.03
CA GLY A 17 -2.68 -13.30 -14.01
C GLY A 17 -2.51 -12.85 -15.45
N VAL A 18 -2.08 -11.61 -15.68
CA VAL A 18 -1.83 -11.05 -17.02
C VAL A 18 -0.39 -10.56 -17.12
N ASP A 19 0.00 -9.62 -16.28
CA ASP A 19 1.34 -9.00 -16.33
C ASP A 19 2.37 -9.79 -15.53
N PHE A 20 1.94 -10.51 -14.52
CA PHE A 20 2.73 -11.45 -13.74
C PHE A 20 1.79 -12.53 -13.19
N HIS A 21 2.32 -13.66 -12.74
CA HIS A 21 1.49 -14.81 -12.36
C HIS A 21 1.66 -15.23 -10.91
N GLU A 22 2.87 -15.16 -10.38
CA GLU A 22 3.15 -15.57 -9.01
C GLU A 22 3.63 -14.41 -8.16
N GLY A 23 3.31 -14.46 -6.87
CA GLY A 23 3.74 -13.45 -5.92
C GLY A 23 2.80 -12.26 -5.85
N GLY A 24 3.34 -11.16 -5.37
CA GLY A 24 2.59 -9.92 -5.21
C GLY A 24 2.43 -9.54 -3.76
N ALA A 25 1.75 -8.44 -3.56
CA ALA A 25 1.54 -7.88 -2.22
C ALA A 25 0.66 -8.78 -1.37
N TYR A 26 0.98 -8.85 -0.09
CA TYR A 26 0.22 -9.64 0.87
C TYR A 26 0.06 -8.89 2.19
N ILE A 27 -0.96 -9.28 2.93
CA ILE A 27 -1.12 -8.93 4.34
C ILE A 27 -1.33 -10.21 5.14
N ASP A 28 -0.80 -10.23 6.36
CA ASP A 28 -0.98 -11.35 7.28
C ASP A 28 -1.97 -10.93 8.36
N LEU A 29 -3.07 -11.66 8.46
CA LEU A 29 -4.12 -11.43 9.46
C LEU A 29 -4.47 -12.75 10.13
N GLU A 30 -4.42 -12.76 11.46
CA GLU A 30 -4.83 -13.91 12.26
C GLU A 30 -4.18 -15.23 11.83
N GLY A 31 -2.87 -15.17 11.52
CA GLY A 31 -2.10 -16.34 11.12
C GLY A 31 -2.31 -16.77 9.67
N ARG A 32 -3.03 -15.99 8.88
CA ARG A 32 -3.28 -16.30 7.47
C ARG A 32 -2.70 -15.21 6.58
N ARG A 33 -2.14 -15.62 5.46
CA ARG A 33 -1.59 -14.71 4.46
C ARG A 33 -2.57 -14.53 3.31
N TYR A 34 -2.87 -13.27 3.01
CA TYR A 34 -3.77 -12.90 1.93
C TYR A 34 -2.98 -12.20 0.83
N LEU A 35 -2.84 -12.87 -0.31
CA LEU A 35 -2.29 -12.30 -1.53
C LEU A 35 -3.45 -11.69 -2.32
N PHE A 36 -3.72 -10.45 -2.09
CA PHE A 36 -4.97 -9.80 -2.53
C PHE A 36 -4.96 -9.32 -3.99
N GLU A 37 -3.80 -9.29 -4.66
CA GLU A 37 -3.76 -8.74 -6.02
C GLU A 37 -4.52 -9.59 -7.05
N SER A 38 -4.74 -10.88 -6.76
CA SER A 38 -5.52 -11.73 -7.64
C SER A 38 -6.99 -11.31 -7.75
N GLU A 39 -7.49 -10.56 -6.78
CA GLU A 39 -8.87 -10.07 -6.75
C GLU A 39 -8.97 -8.61 -7.17
N CYS A 40 -7.88 -8.00 -7.57
CA CYS A 40 -7.81 -6.58 -7.91
C CYS A 40 -7.69 -6.37 -9.41
N GLU A 41 -8.06 -5.17 -9.86
CA GLU A 41 -7.94 -4.73 -11.23
C GLU A 41 -6.96 -3.57 -11.32
N ILE A 42 -6.45 -3.31 -12.53
CA ILE A 42 -5.60 -2.14 -12.78
C ILE A 42 -6.37 -0.88 -12.41
N GLY A 43 -5.72 0.00 -11.66
CA GLY A 43 -6.32 1.23 -11.16
C GLY A 43 -6.96 1.11 -9.79
N ASP A 44 -7.07 -0.09 -9.25
CA ASP A 44 -7.54 -0.26 -7.88
C ASP A 44 -6.55 0.30 -6.89
N VAL A 45 -7.06 0.88 -5.83
CA VAL A 45 -6.27 1.36 -4.71
C VAL A 45 -6.58 0.50 -3.50
N VAL A 46 -5.55 -0.14 -2.97
CA VAL A 46 -5.67 -0.92 -1.74
C VAL A 46 -5.16 -0.07 -0.58
N ILE A 47 -5.98 0.07 0.43
CA ILE A 47 -5.65 0.86 1.61
C ILE A 47 -5.57 -0.07 2.81
N TYR A 48 -4.46 -0.02 3.52
CA TYR A 48 -4.30 -0.85 4.72
C TYR A 48 -3.46 -0.13 5.77
N ASP A 49 -3.62 -0.55 7.02
CA ASP A 49 -2.83 -0.05 8.14
C ASP A 49 -1.41 -0.57 7.99
N GLY A 50 -0.44 0.32 7.90
CA GLY A 50 0.97 -0.05 7.73
C GLY A 50 1.55 -0.85 8.89
N ARG A 51 0.86 -0.95 10.02
CA ARG A 51 1.29 -1.76 11.16
C ARG A 51 0.92 -3.23 11.01
N VAL A 52 0.02 -3.56 10.08
CA VAL A 52 -0.28 -4.96 9.76
C VAL A 52 0.95 -5.58 9.11
N ASN A 53 1.27 -6.82 9.46
CA ASN A 53 2.36 -7.50 8.81
C ASN A 53 2.06 -7.66 7.33
N HIS A 54 2.93 -7.11 6.48
CA HIS A 54 2.71 -7.04 5.04
C HIS A 54 4.03 -7.11 4.31
N GLY A 55 3.96 -7.34 3.04
CA GLY A 55 5.16 -7.39 2.19
C GLY A 55 4.79 -7.74 0.76
N VAL A 56 5.79 -8.18 0.03
CA VAL A 56 5.64 -8.62 -1.36
C VAL A 56 6.32 -9.97 -1.48
N GLU A 57 5.57 -10.98 -1.90
CA GLU A 57 6.15 -12.26 -2.25
C GLU A 57 6.82 -12.16 -3.61
N GLU A 58 7.85 -12.95 -3.82
CA GLU A 58 8.65 -12.91 -5.04
C GLU A 58 7.80 -13.05 -6.29
N ILE A 59 8.04 -12.14 -7.24
CA ILE A 59 7.28 -12.09 -8.49
C ILE A 59 7.89 -13.05 -9.49
N ASP A 60 7.08 -14.00 -9.96
CA ASP A 60 7.46 -14.95 -11.01
C ASP A 60 8.88 -15.50 -10.83
N PRO A 61 9.16 -16.20 -9.72
CA PRO A 61 10.55 -16.59 -9.40
C PRO A 61 11.21 -17.49 -10.42
N MET A 62 10.44 -18.14 -11.27
CA MET A 62 10.97 -19.00 -12.34
C MET A 62 11.26 -18.26 -13.65
N GLU A 63 10.89 -16.98 -13.73
CA GLU A 63 11.15 -16.16 -14.89
C GLU A 63 12.50 -15.46 -14.78
N PRO A 64 13.28 -15.37 -15.86
CA PRO A 64 14.55 -14.66 -15.83
C PRO A 64 14.31 -13.15 -15.71
N LEU A 65 15.19 -12.48 -14.97
CA LEU A 65 15.15 -11.04 -14.82
C LEU A 65 15.60 -10.37 -16.13
N ASP A 66 14.75 -9.52 -16.69
CA ASP A 66 15.04 -8.75 -17.90
C ASP A 66 14.89 -7.26 -17.60
N LEU A 67 16.00 -6.58 -17.40
CA LEU A 67 16.02 -5.16 -17.05
C LEU A 67 15.70 -4.24 -18.23
N SER A 68 15.65 -4.78 -19.46
CA SER A 68 15.29 -4.00 -20.65
C SER A 68 13.79 -3.99 -20.94
N SER A 69 13.02 -4.76 -20.20
CA SER A 69 11.57 -4.91 -20.38
C SER A 69 10.80 -4.22 -19.26
N PHE A 70 9.62 -3.67 -19.60
CA PHE A 70 8.65 -3.20 -18.63
C PHE A 70 7.64 -4.29 -18.21
N ALA A 71 7.85 -5.52 -18.63
CA ALA A 71 7.03 -6.63 -18.20
C ALA A 71 7.18 -6.85 -16.69
N GLY A 72 6.14 -7.37 -16.07
CA GLY A 72 6.15 -7.68 -14.64
C GLY A 72 5.18 -6.83 -13.84
N ARG A 73 5.40 -6.80 -12.55
CA ARG A 73 4.52 -6.10 -11.61
C ARG A 73 4.95 -4.64 -11.41
N HIS A 74 4.01 -3.74 -11.58
CA HIS A 74 4.22 -2.31 -11.32
C HIS A 74 3.13 -1.77 -10.40
N VAL A 75 3.54 -1.03 -9.39
CA VAL A 75 2.64 -0.40 -8.44
C VAL A 75 3.18 0.97 -8.05
N ALA A 76 2.30 1.84 -7.57
CA ALA A 76 2.70 3.07 -6.91
C ALA A 76 2.32 2.97 -5.44
N LEU A 77 3.28 3.16 -4.55
CA LEU A 77 3.06 3.06 -3.12
C LEU A 77 3.14 4.45 -2.51
N VAL A 78 2.09 4.83 -1.79
CA VAL A 78 2.06 6.07 -1.01
C VAL A 78 1.89 5.70 0.45
N THR A 79 2.80 6.18 1.29
CA THR A 79 2.71 6.00 2.73
C THR A 79 2.33 7.31 3.36
N LEU A 80 1.19 7.34 4.04
CA LEU A 80 0.76 8.47 4.83
C LEU A 80 1.17 8.23 6.27
N PHE A 81 2.06 9.07 6.74
CA PHE A 81 2.68 8.92 8.04
C PHE A 81 2.29 10.07 8.95
N LYS A 82 1.90 9.75 10.16
CA LYS A 82 1.56 10.77 11.16
C LYS A 82 2.25 10.46 12.48
N HIS A 83 3.09 11.38 12.89
CA HIS A 83 3.78 11.31 14.17
C HIS A 83 3.09 12.26 15.14
N PHE A 84 2.48 11.72 16.21
CA PHE A 84 1.71 12.51 17.13
C PHE A 84 2.58 13.03 18.27
N THR A 85 2.98 14.30 18.16
CA THR A 85 3.52 15.10 19.24
C THR A 85 2.47 16.15 19.58
N LYS A 86 2.69 16.90 20.67
CA LYS A 86 1.78 18.00 21.02
C LYS A 86 1.63 19.01 19.87
N ASP A 87 2.75 19.39 19.27
CA ASP A 87 2.75 20.41 18.22
C ASP A 87 2.14 19.88 16.93
N SER A 88 2.51 18.68 16.52
CA SER A 88 1.98 18.11 15.30
C SER A 88 0.49 17.77 15.38
N GLU A 89 0.00 17.41 16.57
CA GLU A 89 -1.43 17.19 16.77
C GLU A 89 -2.19 18.50 16.61
N ALA A 90 -1.68 19.60 17.17
CA ALA A 90 -2.31 20.91 17.04
C ALA A 90 -2.32 21.36 15.57
N GLU A 91 -1.23 21.17 14.85
CA GLU A 91 -1.15 21.50 13.44
C GLU A 91 -2.15 20.69 12.60
N TYR A 92 -2.25 19.41 12.89
CA TYR A 92 -3.17 18.53 12.19
C TYR A 92 -4.63 18.97 12.41
N LYS A 93 -5.00 19.28 13.65
CA LYS A 93 -6.34 19.74 13.97
C LYS A 93 -6.66 21.07 13.29
N ALA A 94 -5.70 21.99 13.26
CA ALA A 94 -5.87 23.25 12.56
C ALA A 94 -6.06 23.07 11.06
N LEU A 95 -5.27 22.19 10.45
CA LEU A 95 -5.37 21.88 9.04
C LEU A 95 -6.71 21.26 8.68
N MET A 96 -7.18 20.32 9.49
CA MET A 96 -8.46 19.65 9.24
C MET A 96 -9.64 20.60 9.37
N ARG A 97 -9.56 21.60 10.25
CA ARG A 97 -10.62 22.60 10.38
C ARG A 97 -10.70 23.56 9.21
N SER A 98 -9.57 23.82 8.55
CA SER A 98 -9.51 24.75 7.42
C SER A 98 -9.73 24.08 6.08
N ALA A 99 -9.64 22.75 5.99
CA ALA A 99 -9.76 22.03 4.74
C ALA A 99 -11.22 21.93 4.29
N PRO A 100 -11.55 22.32 3.05
CA PRO A 100 -12.90 22.16 2.52
C PRO A 100 -13.33 20.70 2.51
N GLY A 101 -14.54 20.43 3.02
CA GLY A 101 -15.09 19.09 3.07
C GLY A 101 -14.59 18.20 4.20
N ALA A 102 -13.63 18.66 4.98
CA ALA A 102 -13.05 17.85 6.05
C ALA A 102 -13.97 17.72 7.28
N ALA A 103 -14.95 18.57 7.38
CA ALA A 103 -15.88 18.61 8.52
C ALA A 103 -17.19 17.87 8.26
N SER A 104 -17.27 17.07 7.28
CA SER A 104 -18.47 16.29 6.95
C SER A 104 -18.78 15.23 7.98
#